data_30695358ea011b2a29f5ec8bbd6d6f13
#
_entry.id   30695358ea011b2a29f5ec8bbd6d6f13
#
_cell.length_a   1.000
_cell.length_b   1.000
_cell.length_c   1.000
_cell.angle_alpha   90.00
_cell.angle_beta   90.00
_cell.angle_gamma   90.00
#
_symmetry.space_group_name_H-M   'P 1'
#
loop_
_entity.id
_entity.type
_entity.pdbx_description
1 polymer ?
#
loop_
_entity_poly.entity_id
_entity_poly.type
_entity_poly.pdbx_seq_one_letter_code
_entity_poly.pdbx_strand_id
1 'polypeptide(L)'
;MAKLTFGGVEEDVVTRQEFPLAKALDTLREETIAVLGYGVQGPGQALNLKDNGFNVIVGQRKGSKTWDKAVADGWVPGETLFEIEEACQRGTILQYLLSDAGQIALWPTVKSHLTPGKALYFSHGFGVTFKERTGIIPPEEVDVILVAPK
;
A
#
# COMPACT_ATOMS: atom_id res chain seq x y z
N MET A 1 22.46 9.10 -9.27
CA MET A 1 21.24 9.12 -10.11
C MET A 1 21.66 9.40 -11.53
N ALA A 2 21.10 8.67 -12.49
CA ALA A 2 21.37 8.91 -13.91
C ALA A 2 20.64 10.19 -14.36
N LYS A 3 21.23 10.85 -15.37
CA LYS A 3 20.62 12.01 -16.03
C LYS A 3 20.01 11.55 -17.35
N LEU A 4 18.73 11.79 -17.55
CA LEU A 4 18.03 11.52 -18.81
C LEU A 4 17.29 12.77 -19.29
N THR A 5 17.22 12.94 -20.63
CA THR A 5 16.53 14.08 -21.22
C THR A 5 15.17 13.68 -21.74
N PHE A 6 14.13 14.34 -21.27
CA PHE A 6 12.74 14.17 -21.68
C PHE A 6 12.21 15.49 -22.25
N GLY A 7 11.85 15.53 -23.54
CA GLY A 7 11.32 16.75 -24.17
C GLY A 7 12.25 17.96 -24.08
N GLY A 8 13.58 17.74 -24.04
CA GLY A 8 14.57 18.81 -23.94
C GLY A 8 14.88 19.26 -22.49
N VAL A 9 14.26 18.66 -21.47
CA VAL A 9 14.53 18.92 -20.05
C VAL A 9 15.33 17.76 -19.47
N GLU A 10 16.42 18.07 -18.79
CA GLU A 10 17.24 17.07 -18.08
C GLU A 10 16.62 16.78 -16.72
N GLU A 11 16.40 15.46 -16.44
CA GLU A 11 15.82 14.97 -15.20
C GLU A 11 16.73 13.96 -14.53
N ASP A 12 16.74 14.01 -13.20
CA ASP A 12 17.40 12.99 -12.39
C ASP A 12 16.50 11.74 -12.27
N VAL A 13 17.03 10.59 -12.65
CA VAL A 13 16.29 9.32 -12.62
C VAL A 13 17.06 8.24 -11.86
N VAL A 14 16.32 7.36 -11.19
CA VAL A 14 16.86 6.15 -10.58
C VAL A 14 16.61 4.98 -11.52
N THR A 15 17.69 4.36 -12.00
CA THR A 15 17.61 3.20 -12.90
C THR A 15 17.56 1.89 -12.10
N ARG A 16 17.14 0.80 -12.75
CA ARG A 16 17.21 -0.55 -12.17
C ARG A 16 18.63 -0.99 -11.81
N GLN A 17 19.65 -0.44 -12.47
CA GLN A 17 21.05 -0.71 -12.15
C GLN A 17 21.46 -0.03 -10.85
N GLU A 18 20.99 1.19 -10.60
CA GLU A 18 21.29 1.94 -9.36
C GLU A 18 20.47 1.46 -8.17
N PHE A 19 19.23 0.97 -8.43
CA PHE A 19 18.35 0.43 -7.41
C PHE A 19 17.79 -0.95 -7.87
N PRO A 20 18.62 -1.99 -7.83
CA PRO A 20 18.20 -3.35 -8.21
C PRO A 20 17.23 -3.94 -7.17
N LEU A 21 16.47 -4.97 -7.57
CA LEU A 21 15.52 -5.66 -6.69
C LEU A 21 16.15 -6.12 -5.36
N ALA A 22 17.36 -6.63 -5.42
CA ALA A 22 18.08 -7.07 -4.22
C ALA A 22 18.26 -5.94 -3.19
N LYS A 23 18.52 -4.72 -3.65
CA LYS A 23 18.63 -3.54 -2.79
C LYS A 23 17.25 -3.15 -2.21
N ALA A 24 16.19 -3.25 -3.01
CA ALA A 24 14.83 -3.00 -2.53
C ALA A 24 14.41 -4.01 -1.46
N LEU A 25 14.70 -5.29 -1.67
CA LEU A 25 14.43 -6.35 -0.70
C LEU A 25 15.22 -6.16 0.60
N ASP A 26 16.50 -5.77 0.52
CA ASP A 26 17.32 -5.49 1.70
C ASP A 26 16.79 -4.26 2.47
N THR A 27 16.38 -3.22 1.75
CA THR A 27 15.85 -1.99 2.34
C THR A 27 14.53 -2.25 3.11
N LEU A 28 13.67 -3.11 2.59
CA LEU A 28 12.33 -3.38 3.12
C LEU A 28 12.21 -4.73 3.85
N ARG A 29 13.33 -5.39 4.17
CA ARG A 29 13.31 -6.75 4.73
C ARG A 29 12.62 -6.87 6.08
N GLU A 30 12.66 -5.82 6.89
CA GLU A 30 12.00 -5.77 8.21
C GLU A 30 10.56 -5.27 8.12
N GLU A 31 10.12 -4.83 6.93
CA GLU A 31 8.80 -4.26 6.73
C GLU A 31 7.77 -5.35 6.42
N THR A 32 6.55 -5.12 6.89
CA THR A 32 5.36 -5.87 6.49
C THR A 32 4.44 -4.95 5.71
N ILE A 33 4.28 -5.23 4.41
CA ILE A 33 3.41 -4.44 3.53
C ILE A 33 1.99 -4.98 3.63
N ALA A 34 1.09 -4.21 4.25
CA ALA A 34 -0.32 -4.55 4.36
C ALA A 34 -1.11 -3.86 3.23
N VAL A 35 -1.56 -4.63 2.26
CA VAL A 35 -2.43 -4.15 1.17
C VAL A 35 -3.87 -4.15 1.66
N LEU A 36 -4.40 -2.96 1.96
CA LEU A 36 -5.76 -2.75 2.45
C LEU A 36 -6.72 -2.53 1.28
N GLY A 37 -7.52 -3.54 0.99
CA GLY A 37 -8.42 -3.57 -0.16
C GLY A 37 -7.91 -4.48 -1.28
N TYR A 38 -8.81 -5.33 -1.80
CA TYR A 38 -8.50 -6.29 -2.87
C TYR A 38 -9.45 -6.13 -4.06
N GLY A 39 -9.70 -4.85 -4.40
CA GLY A 39 -10.57 -4.43 -5.51
C GLY A 39 -9.82 -4.36 -6.84
N VAL A 40 -9.64 -3.13 -7.37
CA VAL A 40 -9.03 -2.88 -8.68
C VAL A 40 -7.50 -2.93 -8.60
N GLN A 41 -6.89 -2.15 -7.72
CA GLN A 41 -5.43 -2.04 -7.60
C GLN A 41 -4.81 -3.11 -6.68
N GLY A 42 -5.51 -3.49 -5.63
CA GLY A 42 -5.01 -4.41 -4.61
C GLY A 42 -4.42 -5.71 -5.15
N PRO A 43 -5.13 -6.47 -6.00
CA PRO A 43 -4.61 -7.73 -6.55
C PRO A 43 -3.28 -7.55 -7.29
N GLY A 44 -3.23 -6.59 -8.22
CA GLY A 44 -2.03 -6.36 -9.03
C GLY A 44 -0.82 -5.96 -8.19
N GLN A 45 -1.00 -5.03 -7.25
CA GLN A 45 0.09 -4.58 -6.40
C GLN A 45 0.53 -5.66 -5.40
N ALA A 46 -0.42 -6.33 -4.73
CA ALA A 46 -0.11 -7.35 -3.75
C ALA A 46 0.61 -8.56 -4.36
N LEU A 47 0.11 -9.07 -5.50
CA LEU A 47 0.73 -10.20 -6.19
C LEU A 47 2.10 -9.86 -6.73
N ASN A 48 2.29 -8.68 -7.35
CA ASN A 48 3.60 -8.24 -7.83
C ASN A 48 4.62 -8.12 -6.69
N LEU A 49 4.23 -7.59 -5.54
CA LEU A 49 5.10 -7.52 -4.37
C LEU A 49 5.47 -8.92 -3.86
N LYS A 50 4.48 -9.81 -3.73
CA LYS A 50 4.67 -11.20 -3.31
C LYS A 50 5.60 -11.97 -4.26
N ASP A 51 5.38 -11.85 -5.58
CA ASP A 51 6.20 -12.51 -6.61
C ASP A 51 7.65 -12.01 -6.61
N ASN A 52 7.89 -10.78 -6.18
CA ASN A 52 9.21 -10.21 -6.02
C ASN A 52 9.83 -10.49 -4.63
N GLY A 53 9.17 -11.27 -3.77
CA GLY A 53 9.74 -11.77 -2.52
C GLY A 53 9.58 -10.83 -1.30
N PHE A 54 8.75 -9.80 -1.38
CA PHE A 54 8.45 -8.94 -0.24
C PHE A 54 7.51 -9.63 0.75
N ASN A 55 7.59 -9.25 2.02
CA ASN A 55 6.66 -9.70 3.06
C ASN A 55 5.35 -8.91 2.93
N VAL A 56 4.32 -9.57 2.39
CA VAL A 56 3.03 -8.95 2.05
C VAL A 56 1.89 -9.68 2.73
N ILE A 57 0.98 -8.92 3.31
CA ILE A 57 -0.31 -9.39 3.79
C ILE A 57 -1.44 -8.59 3.14
N VAL A 58 -2.62 -9.17 3.08
CA VAL A 58 -3.81 -8.51 2.54
C VAL A 58 -4.83 -8.28 3.65
N GLY A 59 -5.34 -7.06 3.73
CA GLY A 59 -6.45 -6.69 4.60
C GLY A 59 -7.74 -6.53 3.80
N GLN A 60 -8.77 -7.34 4.09
CA GLN A 60 -10.04 -7.28 3.40
C GLN A 60 -11.19 -7.72 4.31
N ARG A 61 -12.40 -7.25 4.03
CA ARG A 61 -13.59 -7.63 4.78
C ARG A 61 -13.94 -9.10 4.54
N LYS A 62 -13.93 -9.91 5.58
CA LYS A 62 -14.30 -11.32 5.55
C LYS A 62 -15.72 -11.51 4.98
N GLY A 63 -15.89 -12.54 4.17
CA GLY A 63 -17.19 -12.87 3.53
C GLY A 63 -17.59 -11.95 2.37
N SER A 64 -16.70 -11.05 1.92
CA SER A 64 -16.92 -10.26 0.70
C SER A 64 -16.44 -11.01 -0.54
N LYS A 65 -16.99 -10.68 -1.71
CA LYS A 65 -16.53 -11.23 -3.00
C LYS A 65 -15.03 -11.01 -3.24
N THR A 66 -14.49 -9.91 -2.74
CA THR A 66 -13.07 -9.59 -2.86
C THR A 66 -12.21 -10.37 -1.86
N TRP A 67 -12.77 -10.79 -0.73
CA TRP A 67 -12.15 -11.78 0.16
C TRP A 67 -12.03 -13.14 -0.53
N ASP A 68 -13.12 -13.63 -1.13
CA ASP A 68 -13.13 -14.91 -1.84
C ASP A 68 -12.17 -14.89 -3.03
N LYS A 69 -12.07 -13.75 -3.72
CA LYS A 69 -11.08 -13.53 -4.77
C LYS A 69 -9.66 -13.62 -4.22
N ALA A 70 -9.35 -13.00 -3.09
CA ALA A 70 -8.03 -13.06 -2.47
C ALA A 70 -7.67 -14.52 -2.12
N VAL A 71 -8.61 -15.29 -1.56
CA VAL A 71 -8.41 -16.73 -1.29
C VAL A 71 -8.12 -17.50 -2.58
N ALA A 72 -8.88 -17.23 -3.66
CA ALA A 72 -8.66 -17.88 -4.96
C ALA A 72 -7.28 -17.53 -5.57
N ASP A 73 -6.76 -16.33 -5.30
CA ASP A 73 -5.44 -15.87 -5.74
C ASP A 73 -4.30 -16.39 -4.81
N GLY A 74 -4.62 -17.24 -3.81
CA GLY A 74 -3.64 -17.92 -2.96
C GLY A 74 -3.23 -17.16 -1.69
N TRP A 75 -4.06 -16.20 -1.23
CA TRP A 75 -3.90 -15.60 0.09
C TRP A 75 -4.59 -16.49 1.14
N VAL A 76 -3.90 -16.76 2.25
CA VAL A 76 -4.34 -17.73 3.26
C VAL A 76 -4.94 -16.99 4.46
N PRO A 77 -6.24 -17.22 4.77
CA PRO A 77 -6.88 -16.62 5.95
C PRO A 77 -6.15 -16.97 7.24
N GLY A 78 -5.84 -15.97 8.04
CA GLY A 78 -5.11 -16.11 9.31
C GLY A 78 -3.59 -16.19 9.19
N GLU A 79 -3.04 -16.24 7.96
CA GLU A 79 -1.60 -16.26 7.70
C GLU A 79 -1.16 -15.05 6.87
N THR A 80 -1.79 -14.84 5.71
CA THR A 80 -1.48 -13.75 4.77
C THR A 80 -2.71 -12.93 4.37
N LEU A 81 -3.91 -13.36 4.79
CA LEU A 81 -5.18 -12.65 4.57
C LEU A 81 -5.89 -12.44 5.91
N PHE A 82 -6.15 -11.20 6.24
CA PHE A 82 -6.72 -10.77 7.51
C PHE A 82 -7.91 -9.83 7.30
N GLU A 83 -8.69 -9.59 8.34
CA GLU A 83 -9.59 -8.44 8.35
C GLU A 83 -8.77 -7.15 8.36
N ILE A 84 -9.36 -6.05 7.88
CA ILE A 84 -8.63 -4.79 7.66
C ILE A 84 -7.96 -4.29 8.94
N GLU A 85 -8.65 -4.35 10.07
CA GLU A 85 -8.11 -3.91 11.35
C GLU A 85 -6.86 -4.71 11.76
N GLU A 86 -6.93 -6.04 11.67
CA GLU A 86 -5.80 -6.91 11.98
C GLU A 86 -4.62 -6.70 11.01
N ALA A 87 -4.92 -6.50 9.72
CA ALA A 87 -3.88 -6.15 8.75
C ALA A 87 -3.20 -4.81 9.08
N CYS A 88 -3.96 -3.81 9.54
CA CYS A 88 -3.41 -2.54 10.01
C CYS A 88 -2.51 -2.70 11.25
N GLN A 89 -2.86 -3.59 12.17
CA GLN A 89 -2.04 -3.88 13.35
C GLN A 89 -0.70 -4.50 12.96
N ARG A 90 -0.71 -5.46 12.03
CA ARG A 90 0.46 -6.24 11.60
C ARG A 90 1.36 -5.49 10.62
N GLY A 91 0.78 -4.65 9.77
CA GLY A 91 1.51 -3.92 8.74
C GLY A 91 2.34 -2.76 9.28
N THR A 92 3.50 -2.54 8.70
CA THR A 92 4.35 -1.36 8.92
C THR A 92 4.20 -0.35 7.79
N ILE A 93 3.93 -0.83 6.57
CA ILE A 93 3.56 -0.02 5.41
C ILE A 93 2.12 -0.37 5.05
N LEU A 94 1.19 0.57 5.23
CA LEU A 94 -0.22 0.37 4.94
C LEU A 94 -0.56 0.92 3.55
N GLN A 95 -0.72 0.05 2.57
CA GLN A 95 -1.16 0.41 1.22
C GLN A 95 -2.68 0.55 1.20
N TYR A 96 -3.19 1.77 1.26
CA TYR A 96 -4.60 2.08 1.37
C TYR A 96 -5.28 2.11 0.00
N LEU A 97 -5.62 0.92 -0.52
CA LEU A 97 -6.10 0.69 -1.89
C LEU A 97 -7.60 0.40 -1.98
N LEU A 98 -8.36 0.80 -0.99
CA LEU A 98 -9.83 0.79 -1.02
C LEU A 98 -10.37 1.84 -2.01
N SER A 99 -11.64 1.68 -2.41
CA SER A 99 -12.37 2.75 -3.10
C SER A 99 -12.48 4.00 -2.23
N ASP A 100 -12.71 5.16 -2.82
CA ASP A 100 -12.84 6.43 -2.07
C ASP A 100 -13.85 6.33 -0.94
N ALA A 101 -15.02 5.75 -1.20
CA ALA A 101 -16.04 5.52 -0.18
C ALA A 101 -15.55 4.56 0.92
N GLY A 102 -14.81 3.52 0.54
CA GLY A 102 -14.19 2.58 1.49
C GLY A 102 -13.11 3.24 2.33
N GLN A 103 -12.29 4.10 1.72
CA GLN A 103 -11.28 4.88 2.44
C GLN A 103 -11.93 5.81 3.47
N ILE A 104 -12.97 6.54 3.10
CA ILE A 104 -13.70 7.43 4.02
C ILE A 104 -14.30 6.63 5.17
N ALA A 105 -15.00 5.54 4.87
CA ALA A 105 -15.70 4.73 5.88
C ALA A 105 -14.75 4.06 6.88
N LEU A 106 -13.59 3.60 6.43
CA LEU A 106 -12.63 2.86 7.25
C LEU A 106 -11.49 3.73 7.81
N TRP A 107 -11.48 5.02 7.47
CA TRP A 107 -10.42 5.91 7.94
C TRP A 107 -10.25 5.96 9.47
N PRO A 108 -11.31 6.02 10.30
CA PRO A 108 -11.15 6.00 11.75
C PRO A 108 -10.40 4.76 12.25
N THR A 109 -10.71 3.58 11.69
CA THR A 109 -10.03 2.32 12.03
C THR A 109 -8.57 2.35 11.59
N VAL A 110 -8.31 2.70 10.32
CA VAL A 110 -6.93 2.75 9.79
C VAL A 110 -6.09 3.76 10.56
N LYS A 111 -6.64 4.96 10.79
CA LYS A 111 -5.96 6.03 11.54
C LYS A 111 -5.56 5.59 12.95
N SER A 112 -6.40 4.83 13.65
CA SER A 112 -6.09 4.38 15.02
C SER A 112 -4.89 3.43 15.11
N HIS A 113 -4.50 2.83 13.97
CA HIS A 113 -3.33 1.93 13.88
C HIS A 113 -2.10 2.57 13.22
N LEU A 114 -2.21 3.84 12.79
CA LEU A 114 -1.08 4.61 12.27
C LEU A 114 -0.27 5.17 13.44
N THR A 115 0.71 4.41 13.88
CA THR A 115 1.65 4.78 14.95
C THR A 115 2.97 5.28 14.37
N PRO A 116 3.78 6.04 15.13
CA PRO A 116 5.11 6.48 14.69
C PRO A 116 5.94 5.33 14.12
N GLY A 117 6.62 5.57 13.01
CA GLY A 117 7.42 4.57 12.29
C GLY A 117 6.66 3.76 11.24
N LYS A 118 5.34 3.90 11.14
CA LYS A 118 4.56 3.34 10.03
C LYS A 118 4.50 4.31 8.85
N ALA A 119 4.28 3.75 7.65
CA ALA A 119 4.01 4.52 6.45
C ALA A 119 2.60 4.25 5.92
N LEU A 120 1.94 5.30 5.46
CA LEU A 120 0.65 5.25 4.77
C LEU A 120 0.86 5.52 3.28
N TYR A 121 0.47 4.56 2.45
CA TYR A 121 0.68 4.61 1.00
C TYR A 121 -0.66 4.73 0.27
N PHE A 122 -0.71 5.62 -0.70
CA PHE A 122 -1.83 5.81 -1.63
C PHE A 122 -1.42 5.57 -3.08
N SER A 123 -2.34 5.06 -3.91
CA SER A 123 -2.18 5.01 -5.37
C SER A 123 -2.83 6.18 -6.11
N HIS A 124 -3.59 7.02 -5.42
CA HIS A 124 -4.12 8.29 -5.91
C HIS A 124 -4.35 9.25 -4.74
N GLY A 125 -4.24 10.54 -5.00
CA GLY A 125 -4.26 11.58 -3.97
C GLY A 125 -5.65 12.07 -3.53
N PHE A 126 -6.76 11.51 -4.04
CA PHE A 126 -8.11 12.01 -3.77
C PHE A 126 -8.38 12.19 -2.27
N GLY A 127 -8.13 11.16 -1.48
CA GLY A 127 -8.42 11.17 -0.05
C GLY A 127 -7.78 12.34 0.70
N VAL A 128 -6.49 12.55 0.52
CA VAL A 128 -5.73 13.61 1.21
C VAL A 128 -5.89 14.98 0.56
N THR A 129 -6.10 15.04 -0.77
CA THR A 129 -6.33 16.30 -1.48
C THR A 129 -7.64 16.95 -1.04
N PHE A 130 -8.69 16.15 -0.89
CA PHE A 130 -10.01 16.62 -0.46
C PHE A 130 -10.29 16.34 1.02
N LYS A 131 -9.26 16.46 1.87
CA LYS A 131 -9.32 16.12 3.31
C LYS A 131 -10.49 16.75 4.06
N GLU A 132 -10.92 17.96 3.67
CA GLU A 132 -12.07 18.65 4.27
C GLU A 132 -13.40 17.89 4.04
N ARG A 133 -13.48 17.08 2.97
CA ARG A 133 -14.66 16.28 2.64
C ARG A 133 -14.52 14.83 3.10
N THR A 134 -13.33 14.29 3.01
CA THR A 134 -13.04 12.89 3.27
C THR A 134 -12.75 12.61 4.74
N GLY A 135 -12.29 13.62 5.48
CA GLY A 135 -11.77 13.46 6.84
C GLY A 135 -10.43 12.73 6.91
N ILE A 136 -9.81 12.39 5.75
CA ILE A 136 -8.55 11.66 5.70
C ILE A 136 -7.40 12.63 5.97
N ILE A 137 -7.03 12.71 7.23
CA ILE A 137 -5.92 13.55 7.73
C ILE A 137 -4.96 12.61 8.46
N PRO A 138 -3.86 12.20 7.79
CA PRO A 138 -2.85 11.34 8.40
C PRO A 138 -2.20 12.01 9.62
N PRO A 139 -1.77 11.23 10.64
CA PRO A 139 -0.95 11.74 11.73
C PRO A 139 0.37 12.33 11.22
N GLU A 140 0.90 13.34 11.91
CA GLU A 140 2.16 13.99 11.52
C GLU A 140 3.39 13.10 11.71
N GLU A 141 3.28 12.08 12.57
CA GLU A 141 4.37 11.16 12.91
C GLU A 141 4.51 9.96 11.97
N VAL A 142 3.69 9.89 10.90
CA VAL A 142 3.76 8.81 9.92
C VAL A 142 4.16 9.34 8.55
N ASP A 143 4.94 8.56 7.81
CA ASP A 143 5.27 8.87 6.43
C ASP A 143 4.05 8.68 5.53
N VAL A 144 3.81 9.65 4.64
CA VAL A 144 2.73 9.56 3.64
C VAL A 144 3.33 9.50 2.25
N ILE A 145 3.06 8.40 1.54
CA ILE A 145 3.65 8.11 0.24
C ILE A 145 2.53 8.02 -0.81
N LEU A 146 2.78 8.55 -1.99
CA LEU A 146 1.90 8.37 -3.15
C LEU A 146 2.68 7.82 -4.32
N VAL A 147 2.28 6.65 -4.81
CA VAL A 147 2.77 6.04 -6.05
C VAL A 147 1.57 5.63 -6.89
N ALA A 148 1.42 6.25 -8.04
CA ALA A 148 0.31 6.02 -8.97
C ALA A 148 0.79 5.16 -10.16
N PRO A 149 0.79 3.82 -10.06
CA PRO A 149 1.15 2.96 -11.18
C PRO A 149 0.11 3.10 -12.30
N LYS A 150 0.59 3.16 -13.54
CA LYS A 150 -0.22 3.31 -14.76
C LYS A 150 -0.05 2.09 -15.65
#